data_94eab88f53b2a10f67ab16ddda9a2514
#
_entry.id   94eab88f53b2a10f67ab16ddda9a2514
#
_cell.length_a   1.000
_cell.length_b   1.000
_cell.length_c   1.000
_cell.angle_alpha   90.00
_cell.angle_beta   90.00
_cell.angle_gamma   90.00
#
_symmetry.space_group_name_H-M   'P 1'
#
loop_
_entity.id
_entity.type
_entity.pdbx_description
1 polymer ?
#
loop_
_entity_poly.entity_id
_entity_poly.type
_entity_poly.pdbx_seq_one_letter_code
_entity_poly.pdbx_strand_id
1 'polypeptide(L)'
;MRRRRAAAAIALAILAGAAAAEPFLPADGSVVVEILPLAGSPVVAQARELSRELELTPTDAQLAVETARAWLAIGRAEGDPRYVGRAQAALSPWSAGLEPPTGVLQARSAVLRAQHEFPAALTLLDRVVVLEPDNVQAQLDRATVLENLGDPRGARQACVEVGYRYPGLLADACLASAESLSGGAATAYTTLAAALARDPDEKPGVRSWALTVLGDVAALRGQHAQAERHYRDASALDGLDLYLRMALADLLLHMGRAVEVLELTEGLEQQDGFLLRRALAMQVVRPAEAEPLRLEFARRVVAMRQRGDESHLRDAARFTLLLEGQPREALAMAKRNWDRQRAAGDAGILLEAALAAGDPSAARPVLDWIAQTGIEDVTLIALAQRLSSAP
;
A
#
# COMPACT_ATOMS: atom_id res chain seq x y z
N MET A 1 53.00 35.12 -21.90
CA MET A 1 53.06 34.40 -20.59
C MET A 1 51.85 34.62 -19.64
N ARG A 2 50.69 35.12 -20.13
CA ARG A 2 49.49 35.39 -19.26
C ARG A 2 48.30 34.43 -19.40
N ARG A 3 48.39 33.41 -20.28
CA ARG A 3 47.29 32.45 -20.52
C ARG A 3 47.43 31.08 -19.82
N ARG A 4 48.51 30.83 -19.10
CA ARG A 4 48.74 29.54 -18.36
C ARG A 4 48.41 29.60 -16.87
N ARG A 5 48.04 30.77 -16.31
CA ARG A 5 47.69 30.90 -14.87
C ARG A 5 46.19 30.86 -14.60
N ALA A 6 45.32 30.95 -15.62
CA ALA A 6 43.87 30.87 -15.43
C ALA A 6 43.31 29.42 -15.45
N ALA A 7 44.03 28.46 -16.02
CA ALA A 7 43.59 27.07 -16.08
C ALA A 7 43.86 26.27 -14.79
N ALA A 8 44.78 26.72 -13.93
CA ALA A 8 45.11 26.05 -12.67
C ALA A 8 44.17 26.42 -11.51
N ALA A 9 43.46 27.55 -11.59
CA ALA A 9 42.52 27.98 -10.56
C ALA A 9 41.14 27.35 -10.67
N ILE A 10 40.74 26.85 -11.85
CA ILE A 10 39.44 26.20 -12.08
C ILE A 10 39.50 24.70 -11.71
N ALA A 11 40.65 24.07 -11.79
CA ALA A 11 40.81 22.66 -11.42
C ALA A 11 40.82 22.41 -9.88
N LEU A 12 41.04 23.44 -9.06
CA LEU A 12 41.06 23.30 -7.61
C LEU A 12 39.68 23.55 -6.94
N ALA A 13 38.71 24.11 -7.69
CA ALA A 13 37.36 24.39 -7.16
C ALA A 13 36.38 23.23 -7.32
N ILE A 14 36.74 22.15 -8.03
CA ILE A 14 35.85 20.98 -8.26
C ILE A 14 36.13 19.85 -7.26
N LEU A 15 37.14 19.94 -6.43
CA LEU A 15 37.49 18.91 -5.43
C LEU A 15 36.98 19.20 -4.01
N ALA A 16 36.17 20.23 -3.80
CA ALA A 16 35.62 20.60 -2.49
C ALA A 16 34.13 20.31 -2.37
N GLY A 17 33.66 19.13 -2.77
CA GLY A 17 32.22 18.82 -2.76
C GLY A 17 31.81 17.38 -2.44
N ALA A 18 32.75 16.52 -2.04
CA ALA A 18 32.39 15.26 -1.39
C ALA A 18 32.49 15.51 0.13
N ALA A 19 31.47 16.14 0.73
CA ALA A 19 31.25 15.98 2.15
C ALA A 19 30.91 14.50 2.34
N ALA A 20 31.91 13.67 2.64
CA ALA A 20 31.68 12.36 3.21
C ALA A 20 30.83 12.61 4.45
N ALA A 21 29.60 12.07 4.48
CA ALA A 21 28.79 12.10 5.69
C ALA A 21 29.64 11.46 6.77
N GLU A 22 30.05 12.26 7.76
CA GLU A 22 30.78 11.73 8.91
C GLU A 22 29.86 10.72 9.62
N PRO A 23 30.39 9.56 10.04
CA PRO A 23 29.59 8.60 10.79
C PRO A 23 29.03 9.30 12.04
N PHE A 24 27.75 9.10 12.31
CA PHE A 24 27.14 9.59 13.53
C PHE A 24 27.83 8.93 14.72
N LEU A 25 28.51 9.72 15.53
CA LEU A 25 29.10 9.29 16.79
C LEU A 25 28.24 9.85 17.93
N PRO A 26 27.62 9.00 18.78
CA PRO A 26 26.86 9.47 19.92
C PRO A 26 27.74 10.32 20.86
N ALA A 27 27.17 11.38 21.44
CA ALA A 27 27.88 12.25 22.38
C ALA A 27 28.33 11.53 23.65
N ASP A 28 27.59 10.52 24.06
CA ASP A 28 27.92 9.62 25.17
C ASP A 28 27.19 8.28 25.06
N GLY A 29 27.47 7.32 25.95
CA GLY A 29 26.89 5.98 25.93
C GLY A 29 25.41 5.90 26.33
N SER A 30 24.77 7.00 26.76
CA SER A 30 23.35 7.05 27.10
C SER A 30 22.46 7.41 25.88
N VAL A 31 23.05 7.84 24.75
CA VAL A 31 22.33 8.17 23.54
C VAL A 31 21.80 6.90 22.90
N VAL A 32 20.46 6.77 22.87
CA VAL A 32 19.78 5.70 22.15
C VAL A 32 19.88 5.98 20.65
N VAL A 33 20.70 5.22 19.93
CA VAL A 33 20.93 5.37 18.48
C VAL A 33 19.83 4.67 17.68
N GLU A 34 19.39 3.51 18.19
CA GLU A 34 18.31 2.71 17.59
C GLU A 34 17.67 1.85 18.69
N ILE A 35 16.35 1.78 18.67
CA ILE A 35 15.60 0.83 19.49
C ILE A 35 15.36 -0.40 18.61
N LEU A 36 16.13 -1.45 18.86
CA LEU A 36 15.91 -2.72 18.16
C LEU A 36 14.59 -3.33 18.64
N PRO A 37 13.77 -3.89 17.73
CA PRO A 37 12.58 -4.63 18.12
C PRO A 37 12.97 -5.68 19.17
N LEU A 38 12.16 -5.82 20.21
CA LEU A 38 12.40 -6.77 21.29
C LEU A 38 12.77 -8.14 20.71
N ALA A 39 13.96 -8.62 21.02
CA ALA A 39 14.48 -9.93 20.58
C ALA A 39 13.63 -11.13 21.07
N GLY A 40 12.49 -10.88 21.69
CA GLY A 40 11.63 -11.82 22.36
C GLY A 40 10.20 -11.98 21.82
N SER A 41 9.83 -11.35 20.70
CA SER A 41 8.51 -11.68 20.10
C SER A 41 8.50 -13.16 19.70
N PRO A 42 7.56 -13.98 20.23
CA PRO A 42 7.46 -15.39 19.88
C PRO A 42 7.35 -15.63 18.37
N VAL A 43 6.67 -14.72 17.66
CA VAL A 43 6.47 -14.81 16.20
C VAL A 43 7.80 -14.60 15.46
N VAL A 44 8.60 -13.64 15.88
CA VAL A 44 9.96 -13.40 15.31
C VAL A 44 10.89 -14.57 15.64
N ALA A 45 10.80 -15.13 16.86
CA ALA A 45 11.59 -16.30 17.25
C ALA A 45 11.25 -17.51 16.37
N GLN A 46 9.97 -17.76 16.11
CA GLN A 46 9.50 -18.83 15.23
C GLN A 46 10.00 -18.63 13.79
N ALA A 47 9.89 -17.42 13.23
CA ALA A 47 10.37 -17.15 11.87
C ALA A 47 11.89 -17.32 11.74
N ARG A 48 12.66 -17.01 12.79
CA ARG A 48 14.11 -17.27 12.85
C ARG A 48 14.43 -18.76 12.91
N GLU A 49 13.60 -19.54 13.62
CA GLU A 49 13.77 -21.00 13.66
C GLU A 49 13.53 -21.61 12.29
N LEU A 50 12.40 -21.30 11.64
CA LEU A 50 12.12 -21.71 10.27
C LEU A 50 13.26 -21.34 9.31
N SER A 51 13.86 -20.14 9.47
CA SER A 51 15.00 -19.72 8.65
C SER A 51 16.24 -20.60 8.87
N ARG A 52 16.53 -20.99 10.12
CA ARG A 52 17.65 -21.89 10.45
C ARG A 52 17.44 -23.30 9.91
N GLU A 53 16.22 -23.83 10.01
CA GLU A 53 15.87 -25.12 9.43
C GLU A 53 16.02 -25.08 7.90
N LEU A 54 15.59 -23.97 7.25
CA LEU A 54 15.73 -23.80 5.80
C LEU A 54 17.21 -23.70 5.37
N GLU A 55 18.11 -23.14 6.17
CA GLU A 55 19.56 -23.14 5.90
C GLU A 55 20.12 -24.57 5.78
N LEU A 56 19.54 -25.53 6.51
CA LEU A 56 19.95 -26.95 6.44
C LEU A 56 19.33 -27.66 5.24
N THR A 57 18.19 -27.19 4.73
CA THR A 57 17.46 -27.79 3.61
C THR A 57 17.02 -26.71 2.61
N PRO A 58 17.94 -25.99 1.93
CA PRO A 58 17.65 -24.77 1.19
C PRO A 58 16.75 -24.97 -0.05
N THR A 59 16.52 -26.21 -0.47
CA THR A 59 15.62 -26.56 -1.59
C THR A 59 14.30 -27.20 -1.13
N ASP A 60 14.01 -27.21 0.18
CA ASP A 60 12.70 -27.61 0.68
C ASP A 60 11.67 -26.51 0.39
N ALA A 61 10.83 -26.75 -0.62
CA ALA A 61 9.87 -25.77 -1.11
C ALA A 61 8.77 -25.43 -0.09
N GLN A 62 8.34 -26.41 0.70
CA GLN A 62 7.30 -26.20 1.71
C GLN A 62 7.84 -25.33 2.84
N LEU A 63 9.01 -25.67 3.38
CA LEU A 63 9.66 -24.92 4.44
C LEU A 63 10.00 -23.49 3.99
N ALA A 64 10.44 -23.30 2.74
CA ALA A 64 10.71 -21.99 2.18
C ALA A 64 9.44 -21.12 2.08
N VAL A 65 8.30 -21.71 1.67
CA VAL A 65 7.01 -21.01 1.63
C VAL A 65 6.54 -20.63 3.03
N GLU A 66 6.65 -21.53 4.01
CA GLU A 66 6.29 -21.26 5.41
C GLU A 66 7.16 -20.15 6.00
N THR A 67 8.48 -20.21 5.77
CA THR A 67 9.44 -19.16 6.19
C THR A 67 9.10 -17.82 5.57
N ALA A 68 8.85 -17.77 4.26
CA ALA A 68 8.50 -16.53 3.57
C ALA A 68 7.19 -15.93 4.08
N ARG A 69 6.16 -16.75 4.29
CA ARG A 69 4.88 -16.30 4.86
C ARG A 69 5.02 -15.75 6.28
N ALA A 70 5.83 -16.40 7.13
CA ALA A 70 6.09 -15.92 8.48
C ALA A 70 6.74 -14.53 8.45
N TRP A 71 7.77 -14.33 7.64
CA TRP A 71 8.42 -13.02 7.50
C TRP A 71 7.52 -11.95 6.90
N LEU A 72 6.70 -12.28 5.90
CA LEU A 72 5.72 -11.35 5.32
C LEU A 72 4.65 -10.92 6.34
N ALA A 73 4.20 -11.84 7.19
CA ALA A 73 3.24 -11.54 8.25
C ALA A 73 3.82 -10.54 9.26
N ILE A 74 5.08 -10.76 9.69
CA ILE A 74 5.79 -9.85 10.59
C ILE A 74 6.00 -8.49 9.92
N GLY A 75 6.45 -8.47 8.66
CA GLY A 75 6.68 -7.25 7.89
C GLY A 75 5.42 -6.39 7.77
N ARG A 76 4.27 -7.02 7.57
CA ARG A 76 2.97 -6.32 7.57
C ARG A 76 2.62 -5.77 8.96
N ALA A 77 2.79 -6.56 10.01
CA ALA A 77 2.44 -6.16 11.37
C ALA A 77 3.33 -5.02 11.89
N GLU A 78 4.61 -5.03 11.54
CA GLU A 78 5.59 -4.05 12.03
C GLU A 78 5.83 -2.89 11.05
N GLY A 79 5.36 -2.99 9.79
CA GLY A 79 5.62 -2.00 8.73
C GLY A 79 7.09 -1.92 8.31
N ASP A 80 7.87 -2.98 8.54
CA ASP A 80 9.31 -2.99 8.30
C ASP A 80 9.67 -3.74 7.01
N PRO A 81 10.16 -3.06 5.95
CA PRO A 81 10.48 -3.67 4.67
C PRO A 81 11.64 -4.68 4.75
N ARG A 82 12.46 -4.67 5.82
CA ARG A 82 13.54 -5.66 6.00
C ARG A 82 13.00 -7.08 6.08
N TYR A 83 11.80 -7.28 6.60
CA TYR A 83 11.17 -8.60 6.66
C TYR A 83 10.70 -9.08 5.30
N VAL A 84 10.32 -8.19 4.40
CA VAL A 84 10.03 -8.54 3.00
C VAL A 84 11.29 -9.05 2.30
N GLY A 85 12.45 -8.42 2.56
CA GLY A 85 13.75 -8.90 2.09
C GLY A 85 14.11 -10.31 2.61
N ARG A 86 13.78 -10.62 3.88
CA ARG A 86 13.96 -11.97 4.44
C ARG A 86 13.04 -13.01 3.80
N ALA A 87 11.79 -12.64 3.54
CA ALA A 87 10.86 -13.49 2.81
C ALA A 87 11.35 -13.77 1.38
N GLN A 88 11.87 -12.77 0.69
CA GLN A 88 12.48 -12.93 -0.63
C GLN A 88 13.71 -13.84 -0.59
N ALA A 89 14.57 -13.70 0.41
CA ALA A 89 15.77 -14.53 0.58
C ALA A 89 15.40 -16.01 0.77
N ALA A 90 14.34 -16.33 1.52
CA ALA A 90 13.86 -17.69 1.72
C ALA A 90 13.46 -18.37 0.40
N LEU A 91 13.05 -17.60 -0.60
CA LEU A 91 12.61 -18.10 -1.92
C LEU A 91 13.72 -18.01 -3.00
N SER A 92 14.93 -17.60 -2.63
CA SER A 92 16.03 -17.31 -3.58
C SER A 92 16.48 -18.51 -4.42
N PRO A 93 16.50 -19.78 -3.96
CA PRO A 93 16.91 -20.92 -4.79
C PRO A 93 16.12 -21.06 -6.10
N TRP A 94 14.82 -20.72 -6.07
CA TRP A 94 13.95 -20.76 -7.26
C TRP A 94 14.03 -19.50 -8.13
N SER A 95 14.76 -18.49 -7.70
CA SER A 95 15.09 -17.34 -8.54
C SER A 95 16.34 -17.60 -9.39
N ALA A 96 17.18 -18.56 -8.99
CA ALA A 96 18.49 -18.84 -9.57
C ALA A 96 18.53 -20.06 -10.54
N GLY A 97 17.37 -20.65 -10.90
CA GLY A 97 17.33 -21.68 -11.94
C GLY A 97 16.59 -22.99 -11.61
N LEU A 98 16.06 -23.15 -10.40
CA LEU A 98 15.16 -24.27 -10.11
C LEU A 98 13.76 -23.97 -10.65
N GLU A 99 13.07 -24.94 -11.23
CA GLU A 99 11.65 -24.81 -11.59
C GLU A 99 10.81 -24.69 -10.31
N PRO A 100 10.12 -23.57 -10.10
CA PRO A 100 9.41 -23.33 -8.85
C PRO A 100 8.08 -24.10 -8.81
N PRO A 101 7.81 -24.86 -7.72
CA PRO A 101 6.47 -25.36 -7.44
C PRO A 101 5.45 -24.20 -7.29
N THR A 102 4.16 -24.51 -7.51
CA THR A 102 3.07 -23.51 -7.45
C THR A 102 3.02 -22.74 -6.13
N GLY A 103 3.24 -23.41 -5.00
CA GLY A 103 3.32 -22.75 -3.69
C GLY A 103 4.44 -21.70 -3.60
N VAL A 104 5.60 -21.97 -4.22
CA VAL A 104 6.71 -21.00 -4.32
C VAL A 104 6.36 -19.84 -5.24
N LEU A 105 5.71 -20.09 -6.40
CA LEU A 105 5.23 -19.04 -7.29
C LEU A 105 4.27 -18.09 -6.54
N GLN A 106 3.34 -18.67 -5.79
CA GLN A 106 2.37 -17.90 -5.00
C GLN A 106 3.04 -17.11 -3.87
N ALA A 107 3.99 -17.69 -3.15
CA ALA A 107 4.75 -16.98 -2.12
C ALA A 107 5.60 -15.84 -2.72
N ARG A 108 6.24 -16.05 -3.88
CA ARG A 108 6.96 -15.00 -4.60
C ARG A 108 6.03 -13.87 -5.07
N SER A 109 4.82 -14.21 -5.54
CA SER A 109 3.83 -13.18 -5.89
C SER A 109 3.45 -12.33 -4.66
N ALA A 110 3.34 -12.93 -3.47
CA ALA A 110 3.07 -12.19 -2.25
C ALA A 110 4.22 -11.24 -1.85
N VAL A 111 5.48 -11.65 -2.07
CA VAL A 111 6.66 -10.76 -1.91
C VAL A 111 6.58 -9.60 -2.89
N LEU A 112 6.33 -9.87 -4.18
CA LEU A 112 6.23 -8.83 -5.21
C LEU A 112 5.08 -7.85 -4.93
N ARG A 113 3.94 -8.32 -4.44
CA ARG A 113 2.83 -7.45 -4.01
C ARG A 113 3.25 -6.54 -2.85
N ALA A 114 3.99 -7.07 -1.88
CA ALA A 114 4.52 -6.28 -0.77
C ALA A 114 5.55 -5.23 -1.22
N GLN A 115 6.19 -5.44 -2.37
CA GLN A 115 7.10 -4.51 -3.03
C GLN A 115 6.41 -3.60 -4.07
N HIS A 116 5.08 -3.71 -4.20
CA HIS A 116 4.27 -3.02 -5.23
C HIS A 116 4.69 -3.31 -6.68
N GLU A 117 5.31 -4.49 -6.91
CA GLU A 117 5.67 -4.99 -8.24
C GLU A 117 4.51 -5.80 -8.86
N PHE A 118 3.35 -5.14 -8.99
CA PHE A 118 2.09 -5.77 -9.38
C PHE A 118 2.13 -6.48 -10.74
N PRO A 119 2.77 -5.94 -11.81
CA PRO A 119 2.84 -6.65 -13.09
C PRO A 119 3.59 -7.98 -12.99
N ALA A 120 4.69 -8.00 -12.23
CA ALA A 120 5.46 -9.22 -12.01
C ALA A 120 4.69 -10.22 -11.12
N ALA A 121 3.96 -9.72 -10.10
CA ALA A 121 3.10 -10.56 -9.27
C ALA A 121 1.98 -11.22 -10.10
N LEU A 122 1.33 -10.46 -11.01
CA LEU A 122 0.29 -10.98 -11.90
C LEU A 122 0.81 -12.09 -12.79
N THR A 123 2.01 -11.92 -13.38
CA THR A 123 2.64 -12.96 -14.21
C THR A 123 2.80 -14.28 -13.46
N LEU A 124 3.19 -14.25 -12.18
CA LEU A 124 3.32 -15.46 -11.38
C LEU A 124 1.96 -16.06 -11.02
N LEU A 125 0.98 -15.22 -10.67
CA LEU A 125 -0.38 -15.67 -10.36
C LEU A 125 -1.08 -16.27 -11.57
N ASP A 126 -0.90 -15.72 -12.77
CA ASP A 126 -1.41 -16.28 -14.01
C ASP A 126 -0.85 -17.71 -14.26
N ARG A 127 0.43 -17.96 -13.93
CA ARG A 127 0.99 -19.30 -13.97
C ARG A 127 0.36 -20.24 -12.92
N VAL A 128 0.17 -19.74 -11.69
CA VAL A 128 -0.44 -20.55 -10.62
C VAL A 128 -1.85 -20.98 -11.00
N VAL A 129 -2.69 -20.08 -11.49
CA VAL A 129 -4.08 -20.42 -11.84
C VAL A 129 -4.20 -21.33 -13.07
N VAL A 130 -3.19 -21.35 -13.94
CA VAL A 130 -3.11 -22.32 -15.05
C VAL A 130 -2.73 -23.71 -14.54
N LEU A 131 -1.78 -23.80 -13.61
CA LEU A 131 -1.29 -25.07 -13.05
C LEU A 131 -2.26 -25.66 -12.02
N GLU A 132 -2.91 -24.79 -11.24
CA GLU A 132 -3.87 -25.12 -10.19
C GLU A 132 -5.16 -24.30 -10.35
N PRO A 133 -6.03 -24.66 -11.31
CA PRO A 133 -7.26 -23.90 -11.56
C PRO A 133 -8.20 -23.79 -10.34
N ASP A 134 -8.12 -24.73 -9.40
CA ASP A 134 -8.94 -24.77 -8.18
C ASP A 134 -8.29 -24.01 -7.00
N ASN A 135 -7.17 -23.34 -7.20
CA ASN A 135 -6.51 -22.55 -6.18
C ASN A 135 -7.26 -21.20 -5.99
N VAL A 136 -8.26 -21.23 -5.11
CA VAL A 136 -9.12 -20.06 -4.78
C VAL A 136 -8.28 -18.88 -4.28
N GLN A 137 -7.26 -19.12 -3.45
CA GLN A 137 -6.42 -18.04 -2.94
C GLN A 137 -5.63 -17.35 -4.07
N ALA A 138 -5.14 -18.10 -5.05
CA ALA A 138 -4.45 -17.52 -6.19
C ALA A 138 -5.38 -16.64 -7.04
N GLN A 139 -6.65 -17.02 -7.20
CA GLN A 139 -7.66 -16.19 -7.89
C GLN A 139 -7.98 -14.92 -7.10
N LEU A 140 -8.11 -14.98 -5.77
CA LEU A 140 -8.31 -13.81 -4.91
C LEU A 140 -7.11 -12.85 -4.98
N ASP A 141 -5.89 -13.41 -4.88
CA ASP A 141 -4.66 -12.63 -5.01
C ASP A 141 -4.55 -11.96 -6.39
N ARG A 142 -4.98 -12.68 -7.43
CA ARG A 142 -5.03 -12.17 -8.81
C ARG A 142 -6.02 -11.03 -8.96
N ALA A 143 -7.23 -11.16 -8.39
CA ALA A 143 -8.22 -10.10 -8.39
C ALA A 143 -7.68 -8.83 -7.74
N THR A 144 -7.09 -8.96 -6.53
CA THR A 144 -6.48 -7.82 -5.82
C THR A 144 -5.37 -7.14 -6.64
N VAL A 145 -4.52 -7.93 -7.32
CA VAL A 145 -3.46 -7.36 -8.17
C VAL A 145 -4.05 -6.61 -9.37
N LEU A 146 -5.08 -7.15 -10.00
CA LEU A 146 -5.76 -6.51 -11.13
C LEU A 146 -6.45 -5.20 -10.73
N GLU A 147 -7.07 -5.15 -9.54
CA GLU A 147 -7.61 -3.89 -8.98
C GLU A 147 -6.52 -2.84 -8.80
N ASN A 148 -5.35 -3.23 -8.26
CA ASN A 148 -4.22 -2.32 -8.12
C ASN A 148 -3.58 -1.90 -9.46
N LEU A 149 -3.74 -2.69 -10.50
CA LEU A 149 -3.34 -2.34 -11.86
C LEU A 149 -4.39 -1.51 -12.62
N GLY A 150 -5.54 -1.25 -11.99
CA GLY A 150 -6.64 -0.47 -12.59
C GLY A 150 -7.45 -1.24 -13.63
N ASP A 151 -7.46 -2.59 -13.53
CA ASP A 151 -8.27 -3.49 -14.36
C ASP A 151 -9.39 -4.17 -13.55
N PRO A 152 -10.48 -3.46 -13.20
CA PRO A 152 -11.59 -4.03 -12.45
C PRO A 152 -12.36 -5.11 -13.25
N ARG A 153 -12.28 -5.11 -14.58
CA ARG A 153 -12.91 -6.14 -15.39
C ARG A 153 -12.19 -7.48 -15.29
N GLY A 154 -10.86 -7.44 -15.35
CA GLY A 154 -10.03 -8.62 -15.09
C GLY A 154 -10.18 -9.13 -13.65
N ALA A 155 -10.24 -8.22 -12.68
CA ALA A 155 -10.49 -8.57 -11.28
C ALA A 155 -11.86 -9.27 -11.12
N ARG A 156 -12.92 -8.72 -11.72
CA ARG A 156 -14.24 -9.34 -11.72
C ARG A 156 -14.22 -10.76 -12.30
N GLN A 157 -13.51 -10.97 -13.40
CA GLN A 157 -13.37 -12.31 -13.98
C GLN A 157 -12.71 -13.28 -13.00
N ALA A 158 -11.63 -12.89 -12.32
CA ALA A 158 -11.00 -13.71 -11.29
C ALA A 158 -11.96 -14.03 -10.13
N CYS A 159 -12.77 -13.06 -9.69
CA CYS A 159 -13.77 -13.26 -8.64
C CYS A 159 -14.92 -14.20 -9.08
N VAL A 160 -15.31 -14.18 -10.36
CA VAL A 160 -16.26 -15.17 -10.94
C VAL A 160 -15.70 -16.58 -10.82
N GLU A 161 -14.41 -16.78 -11.11
CA GLU A 161 -13.75 -18.07 -10.94
C GLU A 161 -13.71 -18.53 -9.47
N VAL A 162 -13.56 -17.59 -8.53
CA VAL A 162 -13.72 -17.88 -7.09
C VAL A 162 -15.13 -18.40 -6.81
N GLY A 163 -16.17 -17.74 -7.33
CA GLY A 163 -17.57 -18.11 -7.11
C GLY A 163 -17.94 -19.48 -7.65
N TYR A 164 -17.35 -19.90 -8.77
CA TYR A 164 -17.55 -21.25 -9.31
C TYR A 164 -17.01 -22.36 -8.41
N ARG A 165 -15.91 -22.11 -7.72
CA ARG A 165 -15.19 -23.11 -6.91
C ARG A 165 -15.53 -23.04 -5.43
N TYR A 166 -15.81 -21.84 -4.96
CA TYR A 166 -16.10 -21.56 -3.55
C TYR A 166 -17.22 -20.53 -3.44
N PRO A 167 -18.47 -20.94 -3.74
CA PRO A 167 -19.63 -20.05 -3.64
C PRO A 167 -19.88 -19.64 -2.18
N GLY A 168 -20.34 -18.41 -1.97
CA GLY A 168 -20.67 -17.85 -0.66
C GLY A 168 -20.07 -16.47 -0.43
N LEU A 169 -20.09 -16.00 0.81
CA LEU A 169 -19.74 -14.63 1.19
C LEU A 169 -18.35 -14.19 0.72
N LEU A 170 -17.37 -15.10 0.68
CA LEU A 170 -16.02 -14.82 0.18
C LEU A 170 -16.04 -14.39 -1.29
N ALA A 171 -16.75 -15.13 -2.13
CA ALA A 171 -16.88 -14.81 -3.56
C ALA A 171 -17.73 -13.55 -3.78
N ASP A 172 -18.81 -13.39 -3.01
CA ASP A 172 -19.67 -12.21 -3.07
C ASP A 172 -18.89 -10.93 -2.71
N ALA A 173 -18.00 -10.99 -1.70
CA ALA A 173 -17.14 -9.87 -1.32
C ALA A 173 -16.12 -9.53 -2.43
N CYS A 174 -15.47 -10.54 -3.03
CA CYS A 174 -14.56 -10.36 -4.15
C CYS A 174 -15.28 -9.67 -5.34
N LEU A 175 -16.45 -10.19 -5.73
CA LEU A 175 -17.24 -9.62 -6.82
C LEU A 175 -17.65 -8.18 -6.52
N ALA A 176 -18.13 -7.90 -5.31
CA ALA A 176 -18.55 -6.55 -4.91
C ALA A 176 -17.39 -5.54 -4.96
N SER A 177 -16.17 -5.94 -4.53
CA SER A 177 -14.98 -5.11 -4.68
C SER A 177 -14.76 -4.72 -6.14
N ALA A 178 -14.60 -5.70 -7.02
CA ALA A 178 -14.33 -5.45 -8.44
C ALA A 178 -15.46 -4.69 -9.17
N GLU A 179 -16.72 -5.01 -8.89
CA GLU A 179 -17.88 -4.37 -9.50
C GLU A 179 -18.04 -2.91 -9.05
N SER A 180 -17.70 -2.58 -7.81
CA SER A 180 -17.76 -1.21 -7.31
C SER A 180 -16.82 -0.26 -8.05
N LEU A 181 -15.74 -0.79 -8.61
CA LEU A 181 -14.75 -0.03 -9.38
C LEU A 181 -15.08 0.09 -10.88
N SER A 182 -16.23 -0.46 -11.32
CA SER A 182 -16.61 -0.52 -12.73
C SER A 182 -18.09 -0.13 -13.00
N GLY A 183 -18.59 0.88 -12.29
CA GLY A 183 -19.95 1.42 -12.53
C GLY A 183 -21.06 0.59 -11.88
N GLY A 184 -20.74 -0.30 -10.94
CA GLY A 184 -21.72 -1.17 -10.28
C GLY A 184 -21.82 -0.95 -8.76
N ALA A 185 -21.36 0.16 -8.23
CA ALA A 185 -21.20 0.38 -6.77
C ALA A 185 -22.51 0.24 -5.98
N ALA A 186 -23.64 0.73 -6.51
CA ALA A 186 -24.93 0.62 -5.82
C ALA A 186 -25.41 -0.84 -5.72
N THR A 187 -25.30 -1.58 -6.82
CA THR A 187 -25.68 -3.00 -6.89
C THR A 187 -24.73 -3.85 -6.05
N ALA A 188 -23.42 -3.64 -6.16
CA ALA A 188 -22.39 -4.31 -5.39
C ALA A 188 -22.66 -4.19 -3.87
N TYR A 189 -22.95 -2.97 -3.40
CA TYR A 189 -23.32 -2.72 -2.00
C TYR A 189 -24.54 -3.53 -1.57
N THR A 190 -25.64 -3.45 -2.30
CA THR A 190 -26.89 -4.10 -1.91
C THR A 190 -26.79 -5.63 -1.95
N THR A 191 -26.10 -6.16 -2.95
CA THR A 191 -25.88 -7.60 -3.09
C THR A 191 -25.01 -8.15 -1.99
N LEU A 192 -23.88 -7.49 -1.67
CA LEU A 192 -23.00 -7.92 -0.61
C LEU A 192 -23.62 -7.78 0.79
N ALA A 193 -24.36 -6.70 1.04
CA ALA A 193 -25.09 -6.54 2.30
C ALA A 193 -26.13 -7.65 2.51
N ALA A 194 -26.86 -8.05 1.46
CA ALA A 194 -27.79 -9.16 1.52
C ALA A 194 -27.07 -10.50 1.71
N ALA A 195 -25.92 -10.71 1.08
CA ALA A 195 -25.09 -11.91 1.26
C ALA A 195 -24.58 -12.04 2.72
N LEU A 196 -24.05 -10.96 3.27
CA LEU A 196 -23.59 -10.91 4.66
C LEU A 196 -24.70 -11.21 5.68
N ALA A 197 -25.92 -10.73 5.41
CA ALA A 197 -27.08 -11.00 6.27
C ALA A 197 -27.59 -12.44 6.18
N ARG A 198 -27.40 -13.11 5.05
CA ARG A 198 -27.83 -14.52 4.83
C ARG A 198 -26.89 -15.52 5.53
N ASP A 199 -25.64 -15.13 5.79
CA ASP A 199 -24.62 -16.02 6.34
C ASP A 199 -24.02 -15.43 7.64
N PRO A 200 -24.79 -15.43 8.74
CA PRO A 200 -24.34 -14.89 10.02
C PRO A 200 -23.24 -15.73 10.69
N ASP A 201 -23.13 -17.02 10.35
CA ASP A 201 -22.21 -17.98 10.96
C ASP A 201 -20.91 -18.17 10.16
N GLU A 202 -20.72 -17.41 9.07
CA GLU A 202 -19.46 -17.43 8.30
C GLU A 202 -18.28 -17.00 9.18
N LYS A 203 -17.09 -17.49 8.85
CA LYS A 203 -15.86 -17.25 9.62
C LYS A 203 -15.63 -15.76 9.85
N PRO A 204 -15.19 -15.35 11.06
CA PRO A 204 -15.00 -13.94 11.41
C PRO A 204 -14.12 -13.17 10.41
N GLY A 205 -13.02 -13.77 9.91
CA GLY A 205 -12.15 -13.12 8.93
C GLY A 205 -12.83 -12.85 7.57
N VAL A 206 -13.70 -13.76 7.10
CA VAL A 206 -14.47 -13.56 5.85
C VAL A 206 -15.52 -12.46 6.05
N ARG A 207 -16.19 -12.47 7.19
CA ARG A 207 -17.17 -11.43 7.57
C ARG A 207 -16.51 -10.07 7.73
N SER A 208 -15.34 -10.01 8.38
CA SER A 208 -14.55 -8.77 8.52
C SER A 208 -14.18 -8.22 7.15
N TRP A 209 -13.72 -9.06 6.23
CA TRP A 209 -13.40 -8.63 4.87
C TRP A 209 -14.64 -8.14 4.11
N ALA A 210 -15.76 -8.85 4.17
CA ALA A 210 -17.01 -8.43 3.54
C ALA A 210 -17.50 -7.08 4.08
N LEU A 211 -17.39 -6.84 5.39
CA LEU A 211 -17.70 -5.56 6.02
C LEU A 211 -16.73 -4.46 5.57
N THR A 212 -15.45 -4.77 5.43
CA THR A 212 -14.45 -3.82 4.90
C THR A 212 -14.80 -3.40 3.48
N VAL A 213 -15.14 -4.35 2.60
CA VAL A 213 -15.59 -4.06 1.23
C VAL A 213 -16.88 -3.23 1.23
N LEU A 214 -17.85 -3.52 2.10
CA LEU A 214 -19.06 -2.68 2.25
C LEU A 214 -18.70 -1.25 2.68
N GLY A 215 -17.72 -1.11 3.56
CA GLY A 215 -17.17 0.18 3.98
C GLY A 215 -16.55 0.95 2.81
N ASP A 216 -15.69 0.28 2.02
CA ASP A 216 -15.04 0.86 0.85
C ASP A 216 -16.06 1.32 -0.19
N VAL A 217 -17.04 0.47 -0.51
CA VAL A 217 -18.11 0.80 -1.48
C VAL A 217 -18.98 1.95 -0.97
N ALA A 218 -19.31 1.99 0.33
CA ALA A 218 -20.06 3.09 0.91
C ALA A 218 -19.27 4.41 0.89
N ALA A 219 -17.96 4.38 1.18
CA ALA A 219 -17.08 5.53 1.12
C ALA A 219 -16.98 6.09 -0.30
N LEU A 220 -16.74 5.23 -1.28
CA LEU A 220 -16.72 5.57 -2.70
C LEU A 220 -18.02 6.27 -3.15
N ARG A 221 -19.17 5.85 -2.62
CA ARG A 221 -20.49 6.46 -2.89
C ARG A 221 -20.78 7.71 -2.05
N GLY A 222 -19.85 8.19 -1.22
CA GLY A 222 -20.03 9.33 -0.33
C GLY A 222 -20.93 9.06 0.87
N GLN A 223 -21.22 7.79 1.16
CA GLN A 223 -22.07 7.37 2.27
C GLN A 223 -21.24 7.19 3.56
N HIS A 224 -20.55 8.26 3.99
CA HIS A 224 -19.50 8.22 5.01
C HIS A 224 -19.95 7.63 6.35
N ALA A 225 -21.18 7.93 6.80
CA ALA A 225 -21.71 7.35 8.03
C ALA A 225 -21.96 5.82 7.94
N GLN A 226 -22.28 5.31 6.76
CA GLN A 226 -22.42 3.87 6.53
C GLN A 226 -21.03 3.23 6.43
N ALA A 227 -20.10 3.85 5.71
CA ALA A 227 -18.71 3.38 5.62
C ALA A 227 -18.09 3.24 7.03
N GLU A 228 -18.23 4.26 7.87
CA GLU A 228 -17.72 4.22 9.24
C GLU A 228 -18.31 3.07 10.05
N ARG A 229 -19.63 2.85 9.99
CA ARG A 229 -20.25 1.71 10.70
C ARG A 229 -19.65 0.39 10.26
N HIS A 230 -19.56 0.15 8.95
CA HIS A 230 -19.00 -1.09 8.43
C HIS A 230 -17.53 -1.29 8.83
N TYR A 231 -16.70 -0.25 8.79
CA TYR A 231 -15.31 -0.35 9.24
C TYR A 231 -15.20 -0.63 10.75
N ARG A 232 -16.06 -0.03 11.58
CA ARG A 232 -16.08 -0.31 13.01
C ARG A 232 -16.56 -1.74 13.32
N ASP A 233 -17.58 -2.22 12.60
CA ASP A 233 -18.09 -3.58 12.72
C ASP A 233 -17.03 -4.60 12.27
N ALA A 234 -16.32 -4.33 11.17
CA ALA A 234 -15.19 -5.15 10.73
C ALA A 234 -14.07 -5.17 11.78
N SER A 235 -13.71 -4.02 12.34
CA SER A 235 -12.68 -3.88 13.37
C SER A 235 -13.03 -4.66 14.66
N ALA A 236 -14.30 -4.81 14.97
CA ALA A 236 -14.73 -5.62 16.12
C ALA A 236 -14.50 -7.12 15.90
N LEU A 237 -14.43 -7.58 14.64
CA LEU A 237 -14.15 -8.97 14.27
C LEU A 237 -12.65 -9.22 14.08
N ASP A 238 -11.92 -8.28 13.51
CA ASP A 238 -10.47 -8.35 13.27
C ASP A 238 -9.82 -6.97 13.52
N GLY A 239 -9.52 -6.69 14.76
CA GLY A 239 -8.93 -5.41 15.21
C GLY A 239 -7.48 -5.21 14.81
N LEU A 240 -6.83 -6.19 14.18
CA LEU A 240 -5.41 -6.11 13.78
C LEU A 240 -5.23 -5.81 12.28
N ASP A 241 -6.30 -5.70 11.51
CA ASP A 241 -6.21 -5.36 10.09
C ASP A 241 -5.77 -3.90 9.90
N LEU A 242 -4.55 -3.74 9.40
CA LEU A 242 -3.94 -2.42 9.17
C LEU A 242 -4.56 -1.67 8.00
N TYR A 243 -5.01 -2.38 6.95
CA TYR A 243 -5.72 -1.75 5.83
C TYR A 243 -7.01 -1.11 6.33
N LEU A 244 -7.80 -1.86 7.08
CA LEU A 244 -9.05 -1.39 7.67
C LEU A 244 -8.85 -0.16 8.56
N ARG A 245 -7.80 -0.17 9.40
CA ARG A 245 -7.46 1.00 10.24
C ARG A 245 -7.05 2.21 9.42
N MET A 246 -6.27 2.02 8.34
CA MET A 246 -5.90 3.11 7.45
C MET A 246 -7.11 3.66 6.70
N ALA A 247 -8.01 2.80 6.20
CA ALA A 247 -9.25 3.22 5.53
C ALA A 247 -10.15 4.03 6.45
N LEU A 248 -10.33 3.58 7.71
CA LEU A 248 -11.07 4.33 8.72
C LEU A 248 -10.39 5.67 9.06
N ALA A 249 -9.06 5.70 9.19
CA ALA A 249 -8.33 6.94 9.45
C ALA A 249 -8.49 7.95 8.29
N ASP A 250 -8.42 7.50 7.04
CA ASP A 250 -8.63 8.34 5.87
C ASP A 250 -10.08 8.87 5.79
N LEU A 251 -11.06 8.02 6.10
CA LEU A 251 -12.46 8.43 6.19
C LEU A 251 -12.67 9.50 7.27
N LEU A 252 -12.09 9.32 8.46
CA LEU A 252 -12.18 10.28 9.56
C LEU A 252 -11.49 11.60 9.22
N LEU A 253 -10.32 11.59 8.55
CA LEU A 253 -9.67 12.79 8.03
C LEU A 253 -10.56 13.52 7.03
N HIS A 254 -11.17 12.78 6.11
CA HIS A 254 -12.11 13.35 5.13
C HIS A 254 -13.32 14.02 5.80
N MET A 255 -13.81 13.44 6.90
CA MET A 255 -14.92 13.98 7.70
C MET A 255 -14.50 15.10 8.66
N GLY A 256 -13.23 15.51 8.70
CA GLY A 256 -12.70 16.54 9.62
C GLY A 256 -12.57 16.09 11.08
N ARG A 257 -12.64 14.78 11.36
CA ARG A 257 -12.59 14.19 12.71
C ARG A 257 -11.17 13.83 13.12
N ALA A 258 -10.27 14.80 13.02
CA ALA A 258 -8.83 14.62 13.22
C ALA A 258 -8.45 14.11 14.63
N VAL A 259 -9.22 14.43 15.67
CA VAL A 259 -8.97 13.94 17.05
C VAL A 259 -9.05 12.41 17.09
N GLU A 260 -10.06 11.81 16.48
CA GLU A 260 -10.23 10.36 16.45
C GLU A 260 -9.15 9.66 15.62
N VAL A 261 -8.60 10.36 14.61
CA VAL A 261 -7.44 9.84 13.87
C VAL A 261 -6.21 9.74 14.77
N LEU A 262 -5.99 10.73 15.67
CA LEU A 262 -4.89 10.68 16.63
C LEU A 262 -5.02 9.49 17.59
N GLU A 263 -6.23 9.18 18.04
CA GLU A 263 -6.52 8.02 18.90
C GLU A 263 -6.30 6.71 18.13
N LEU A 264 -6.82 6.61 16.90
CA LEU A 264 -6.74 5.41 16.08
C LEU A 264 -5.30 5.06 15.65
N THR A 265 -4.43 6.05 15.53
CA THR A 265 -3.05 5.89 15.05
C THR A 265 -2.01 5.90 16.17
N GLU A 266 -2.44 5.94 17.44
CA GLU A 266 -1.52 5.93 18.59
C GLU A 266 -0.70 4.63 18.65
N GLY A 267 0.61 4.77 18.80
CA GLY A 267 1.55 3.64 18.87
C GLY A 267 1.85 2.95 17.53
N LEU A 268 1.33 3.48 16.40
CA LEU A 268 1.55 2.92 15.06
C LEU A 268 2.48 3.78 14.19
N GLU A 269 3.17 4.77 14.77
CA GLU A 269 4.02 5.74 14.07
C GLU A 269 5.25 5.12 13.41
N GLN A 270 5.58 3.89 13.75
CA GLN A 270 6.66 3.14 13.07
C GLN A 270 6.30 2.83 11.61
N GLN A 271 5.00 2.73 11.30
CA GLN A 271 4.52 2.49 9.95
C GLN A 271 4.24 3.82 9.24
N ASP A 272 4.83 4.01 8.07
CA ASP A 272 4.76 5.26 7.29
C ASP A 272 3.34 5.72 7.03
N GLY A 273 2.44 4.80 6.68
CA GLY A 273 1.04 5.11 6.42
C GLY A 273 0.32 5.71 7.63
N PHE A 274 0.57 5.21 8.84
CA PHE A 274 -0.02 5.75 10.06
C PHE A 274 0.67 7.03 10.52
N LEU A 275 1.99 7.12 10.38
CA LEU A 275 2.74 8.34 10.68
C LEU A 275 2.22 9.53 9.84
N LEU A 276 1.98 9.33 8.55
CA LEU A 276 1.42 10.35 7.67
C LEU A 276 0.04 10.82 8.14
N ARG A 277 -0.88 9.88 8.41
CA ARG A 277 -2.24 10.20 8.84
C ARG A 277 -2.25 10.92 10.18
N ARG A 278 -1.39 10.50 11.10
CA ARG A 278 -1.18 11.16 12.37
C ARG A 278 -0.62 12.57 12.20
N ALA A 279 0.37 12.78 11.32
CA ALA A 279 0.91 14.10 11.02
C ALA A 279 -0.15 15.04 10.42
N LEU A 280 -0.97 14.54 9.48
CA LEU A 280 -2.10 15.29 8.91
C LEU A 280 -3.12 15.67 9.97
N ALA A 281 -3.50 14.76 10.86
CA ALA A 281 -4.43 15.01 11.94
C ALA A 281 -3.86 16.02 12.96
N MET A 282 -2.59 15.85 13.34
CA MET A 282 -1.90 16.74 14.29
C MET A 282 -1.79 18.16 13.73
N GLN A 283 -1.55 18.31 12.42
CA GLN A 283 -1.53 19.62 11.76
C GLN A 283 -2.86 20.39 11.92
N VAL A 284 -3.99 19.68 12.00
CA VAL A 284 -5.32 20.29 12.21
C VAL A 284 -5.58 20.56 13.69
N VAL A 285 -5.27 19.59 14.58
CA VAL A 285 -5.66 19.67 16.01
C VAL A 285 -4.69 20.52 16.82
N ARG A 286 -3.38 20.36 16.59
CA ARG A 286 -2.30 21.03 17.33
C ARG A 286 -1.13 21.35 16.39
N PRO A 287 -1.24 22.38 15.52
CA PRO A 287 -0.23 22.66 14.50
C PRO A 287 1.19 22.83 15.06
N ALA A 288 1.33 23.41 16.27
CA ALA A 288 2.63 23.57 16.91
C ALA A 288 3.31 22.25 17.31
N GLU A 289 2.53 21.17 17.51
CA GLU A 289 3.02 19.83 17.86
C GLU A 289 3.19 18.92 16.64
N ALA A 290 2.78 19.37 15.44
CA ALA A 290 2.86 18.58 14.21
C ALA A 290 4.29 18.49 13.64
N GLU A 291 5.15 19.47 13.93
CA GLU A 291 6.48 19.61 13.33
C GLU A 291 7.39 18.37 13.52
N PRO A 292 7.49 17.74 14.70
CA PRO A 292 8.30 16.52 14.87
C PRO A 292 7.85 15.38 13.96
N LEU A 293 6.53 15.17 13.80
CA LEU A 293 5.97 14.13 12.93
C LEU A 293 6.23 14.43 11.45
N ARG A 294 6.07 15.69 11.04
CA ARG A 294 6.38 16.16 9.70
C ARG A 294 7.85 15.93 9.34
N LEU A 295 8.77 16.33 10.23
CA LEU A 295 10.21 16.13 10.04
C LEU A 295 10.58 14.66 9.98
N GLU A 296 9.96 13.82 10.80
CA GLU A 296 10.19 12.37 10.77
C GLU A 296 9.76 11.78 9.44
N PHE A 297 8.56 12.10 8.97
CA PHE A 297 8.09 11.62 7.67
C PHE A 297 8.96 12.13 6.52
N ALA A 298 9.38 13.41 6.56
CA ALA A 298 10.30 13.99 5.57
C ALA A 298 11.64 13.19 5.50
N ARG A 299 12.22 12.84 6.65
CA ARG A 299 13.44 11.99 6.70
C ARG A 299 13.22 10.64 6.03
N ARG A 300 12.06 10.00 6.25
CA ARG A 300 11.72 8.72 5.63
C ARG A 300 11.56 8.84 4.12
N VAL A 301 10.93 9.90 3.62
CA VAL A 301 10.82 10.19 2.19
C VAL A 301 12.21 10.38 1.56
N VAL A 302 13.13 11.10 2.21
CA VAL A 302 14.50 11.24 1.74
C VAL A 302 15.21 9.90 1.69
N ALA A 303 15.11 9.09 2.74
CA ALA A 303 15.72 7.76 2.80
C ALA A 303 15.13 6.80 1.73
N MET A 304 13.82 6.86 1.47
CA MET A 304 13.14 6.13 0.41
C MET A 304 13.75 6.49 -0.96
N ARG A 305 13.88 7.80 -1.26
CA ARG A 305 14.49 8.29 -2.51
C ARG A 305 15.94 7.85 -2.68
N GLN A 306 16.74 7.91 -1.61
CA GLN A 306 18.14 7.48 -1.64
C GLN A 306 18.31 5.99 -1.95
N ARG A 307 17.36 5.16 -1.52
CA ARG A 307 17.33 3.73 -1.82
C ARG A 307 16.73 3.40 -3.20
N GLY A 308 16.18 4.39 -3.93
CA GLY A 308 15.42 4.14 -5.15
C GLY A 308 14.14 3.35 -4.92
N ASP A 309 13.60 3.40 -3.69
CA ASP A 309 12.37 2.73 -3.32
C ASP A 309 11.17 3.54 -3.82
N GLU A 310 10.28 2.92 -4.58
CA GLU A 310 9.11 3.54 -5.18
C GLU A 310 7.78 2.94 -4.67
N SER A 311 7.85 2.05 -3.67
CA SER A 311 6.68 1.32 -3.19
C SER A 311 5.63 2.22 -2.50
N HIS A 312 6.05 3.35 -1.92
CA HIS A 312 5.18 4.26 -1.15
C HIS A 312 5.05 5.66 -1.74
N LEU A 313 5.16 5.80 -3.07
CA LEU A 313 5.08 7.09 -3.76
C LEU A 313 3.75 7.81 -3.53
N ARG A 314 2.63 7.11 -3.37
CA ARG A 314 1.32 7.72 -3.05
C ARG A 314 1.35 8.51 -1.76
N ASP A 315 1.81 7.90 -0.67
CA ASP A 315 1.87 8.58 0.63
C ASP A 315 2.92 9.69 0.64
N ALA A 316 4.05 9.50 -0.06
CA ALA A 316 5.06 10.54 -0.27
C ALA A 316 4.50 11.74 -1.06
N ALA A 317 3.72 11.50 -2.13
CA ALA A 317 3.05 12.55 -2.89
C ALA A 317 2.03 13.31 -2.03
N ARG A 318 1.23 12.59 -1.23
CA ARG A 318 0.25 13.17 -0.31
C ARG A 318 0.91 14.05 0.75
N PHE A 319 2.00 13.59 1.34
CA PHE A 319 2.83 14.35 2.28
C PHE A 319 3.37 15.63 1.62
N THR A 320 3.99 15.49 0.46
CA THR A 320 4.60 16.61 -0.28
C THR A 320 3.56 17.64 -0.69
N LEU A 321 2.35 17.20 -1.06
CA LEU A 321 1.24 18.10 -1.39
C LEU A 321 0.69 18.83 -0.16
N LEU A 322 0.33 18.08 0.89
CA LEU A 322 -0.51 18.58 1.98
C LEU A 322 0.28 19.18 3.15
N LEU A 323 1.49 18.66 3.42
CA LEU A 323 2.31 19.12 4.56
C LEU A 323 3.52 19.94 4.14
N GLU A 324 4.07 19.74 2.92
CA GLU A 324 5.17 20.53 2.40
C GLU A 324 4.72 21.67 1.48
N GLY A 325 3.48 21.64 0.98
CA GLY A 325 2.95 22.65 0.08
C GLY A 325 3.69 22.73 -1.26
N GLN A 326 4.19 21.60 -1.78
CA GLN A 326 4.99 21.51 -2.99
C GLN A 326 4.23 20.76 -4.11
N PRO A 327 3.22 21.38 -4.75
CA PRO A 327 2.30 20.69 -5.65
C PRO A 327 2.97 20.13 -6.91
N ARG A 328 3.99 20.80 -7.46
CA ARG A 328 4.70 20.30 -8.66
C ARG A 328 5.52 19.04 -8.37
N GLU A 329 6.15 18.99 -7.19
CA GLU A 329 6.92 17.82 -6.78
C GLU A 329 5.98 16.65 -6.44
N ALA A 330 4.88 16.94 -5.74
CA ALA A 330 3.83 15.96 -5.46
C ALA A 330 3.25 15.37 -6.75
N LEU A 331 2.99 16.21 -7.76
CA LEU A 331 2.50 15.77 -9.07
C LEU A 331 3.51 14.83 -9.76
N ALA A 332 4.81 15.15 -9.71
CA ALA A 332 5.84 14.28 -10.30
C ALA A 332 5.87 12.90 -9.62
N MET A 333 5.70 12.83 -8.29
CA MET A 333 5.60 11.56 -7.57
C MET A 333 4.31 10.82 -7.88
N ALA A 334 3.17 11.51 -7.91
CA ALA A 334 1.87 10.91 -8.21
C ALA A 334 1.82 10.32 -9.63
N LYS A 335 2.46 10.96 -10.62
CA LYS A 335 2.61 10.41 -11.97
C LYS A 335 3.42 9.11 -11.98
N ARG A 336 4.59 9.09 -11.33
CA ARG A 336 5.40 7.88 -11.20
C ARG A 336 4.66 6.76 -10.48
N ASN A 337 3.86 7.10 -9.46
CA ASN A 337 3.01 6.15 -8.77
C ASN A 337 1.95 5.56 -9.72
N TRP A 338 1.30 6.42 -10.54
CA TRP A 338 0.28 6.00 -11.51
C TRP A 338 0.79 5.06 -12.59
N ASP A 339 2.06 5.17 -12.95
CA ASP A 339 2.70 4.25 -13.90
C ASP A 339 2.83 2.82 -13.32
N ARG A 340 2.84 2.67 -11.99
CA ARG A 340 3.04 1.40 -11.28
C ARG A 340 1.75 0.80 -10.73
N GLN A 341 0.86 1.63 -10.22
CA GLN A 341 -0.41 1.22 -9.61
C GLN A 341 -1.50 2.26 -9.87
N ARG A 342 -2.75 1.78 -10.01
CA ARG A 342 -3.89 2.57 -10.48
C ARG A 342 -5.14 2.33 -9.66
N ALA A 343 -5.02 2.23 -8.34
CA ALA A 343 -6.16 2.18 -7.44
C ALA A 343 -6.85 3.55 -7.33
N ALA A 344 -8.08 3.59 -6.83
CA ALA A 344 -8.83 4.84 -6.68
C ALA A 344 -8.07 5.90 -5.86
N GLY A 345 -7.37 5.51 -4.80
CA GLY A 345 -6.54 6.42 -4.01
C GLY A 345 -5.34 7.01 -4.78
N ASP A 346 -4.79 6.25 -5.74
CA ASP A 346 -3.70 6.72 -6.61
C ASP A 346 -4.22 7.71 -7.65
N ALA A 347 -5.42 7.47 -8.17
CA ALA A 347 -6.15 8.41 -9.01
C ALA A 347 -6.40 9.73 -8.27
N GLY A 348 -6.88 9.67 -7.04
CA GLY A 348 -7.19 10.83 -6.20
C GLY A 348 -5.99 11.75 -6.03
N ILE A 349 -4.86 11.22 -5.55
CA ILE A 349 -3.66 12.05 -5.32
C ILE A 349 -3.10 12.67 -6.61
N LEU A 350 -3.21 11.98 -7.76
CA LEU A 350 -2.76 12.55 -9.03
C LEU A 350 -3.68 13.71 -9.46
N LEU A 351 -5.00 13.57 -9.35
CA LEU A 351 -5.95 14.64 -9.67
C LEU A 351 -5.78 15.85 -8.73
N GLU A 352 -5.61 15.62 -7.42
CA GLU A 352 -5.38 16.67 -6.44
C GLU A 352 -4.08 17.43 -6.71
N ALA A 353 -3.00 16.71 -6.98
CA ALA A 353 -1.70 17.31 -7.28
C ALA A 353 -1.71 18.06 -8.61
N ALA A 354 -2.38 17.55 -9.64
CA ALA A 354 -2.54 18.22 -10.93
C ALA A 354 -3.33 19.54 -10.78
N LEU A 355 -4.42 19.52 -10.00
CA LEU A 355 -5.22 20.70 -9.70
C LEU A 355 -4.40 21.75 -8.94
N ALA A 356 -3.69 21.35 -7.88
CA ALA A 356 -2.88 22.24 -7.06
C ALA A 356 -1.65 22.80 -7.82
N ALA A 357 -1.08 22.02 -8.76
CA ALA A 357 0.03 22.46 -9.61
C ALA A 357 -0.40 23.38 -10.77
N GLY A 358 -1.71 23.51 -11.03
CA GLY A 358 -2.23 24.22 -12.21
C GLY A 358 -1.88 23.53 -13.54
N ASP A 359 -1.76 22.20 -13.54
CA ASP A 359 -1.46 21.39 -14.73
C ASP A 359 -2.57 20.36 -14.98
N PRO A 360 -3.74 20.78 -15.52
CA PRO A 360 -4.84 19.87 -15.81
C PRO A 360 -4.47 18.81 -16.87
N SER A 361 -3.48 19.07 -17.71
CA SER A 361 -3.04 18.13 -18.75
C SER A 361 -2.43 16.86 -18.15
N ALA A 362 -1.79 16.97 -16.99
CA ALA A 362 -1.20 15.85 -16.26
C ALA A 362 -2.25 14.86 -15.72
N ALA A 363 -3.50 15.30 -15.55
CA ALA A 363 -4.62 14.46 -15.09
C ALA A 363 -5.18 13.52 -16.18
N ARG A 364 -4.83 13.74 -17.45
CA ARG A 364 -5.43 13.02 -18.59
C ARG A 364 -5.45 11.49 -18.45
N PRO A 365 -4.36 10.83 -18.04
CA PRO A 365 -4.37 9.37 -17.91
C PRO A 365 -5.40 8.86 -16.89
N VAL A 366 -5.63 9.61 -15.80
CA VAL A 366 -6.64 9.27 -14.79
C VAL A 366 -8.04 9.54 -15.31
N LEU A 367 -8.27 10.67 -16.00
CA LEU A 367 -9.56 10.99 -16.60
C LEU A 367 -9.99 9.94 -17.64
N ASP A 368 -9.05 9.49 -18.46
CA ASP A 368 -9.29 8.42 -19.42
C ASP A 368 -9.60 7.08 -18.72
N TRP A 369 -8.90 6.77 -17.62
CA TRP A 369 -9.18 5.59 -16.80
C TRP A 369 -10.57 5.64 -16.15
N ILE A 370 -10.97 6.79 -15.57
CA ILE A 370 -12.31 6.99 -15.00
C ILE A 370 -13.39 6.75 -16.09
N ALA A 371 -13.18 7.30 -17.29
CA ALA A 371 -14.11 7.12 -18.40
C ALA A 371 -14.19 5.66 -18.88
N GLN A 372 -13.06 4.93 -18.88
CA GLN A 372 -12.99 3.52 -19.31
C GLN A 372 -13.60 2.55 -18.31
N THR A 373 -13.38 2.79 -17.01
CA THR A 373 -13.89 1.93 -15.93
C THR A 373 -15.34 2.24 -15.62
N GLY A 374 -15.76 3.50 -15.73
CA GLY A 374 -17.05 3.99 -15.28
C GLY A 374 -17.17 4.04 -13.76
N ILE A 375 -16.04 4.12 -13.03
CA ILE A 375 -16.02 4.19 -11.55
C ILE A 375 -16.90 5.33 -11.05
N GLU A 376 -17.72 5.05 -10.03
CA GLU A 376 -18.72 5.98 -9.47
C GLU A 376 -18.22 6.68 -8.18
N ASP A 377 -16.90 6.79 -8.02
CA ASP A 377 -16.30 7.48 -6.85
C ASP A 377 -16.62 8.98 -6.89
N VAL A 378 -17.43 9.42 -5.92
CA VAL A 378 -17.92 10.81 -5.85
C VAL A 378 -16.79 11.82 -5.70
N THR A 379 -15.68 11.44 -5.04
CA THR A 379 -14.51 12.32 -4.84
C THR A 379 -13.73 12.46 -6.14
N LEU A 380 -13.48 11.34 -6.85
CA LEU A 380 -12.81 11.37 -8.15
C LEU A 380 -13.61 12.13 -9.20
N ILE A 381 -14.93 11.94 -9.23
CA ILE A 381 -15.84 12.65 -10.15
C ILE A 381 -15.78 14.16 -9.86
N ALA A 382 -15.84 14.57 -8.60
CA ALA A 382 -15.77 15.98 -8.23
C ALA A 382 -14.41 16.61 -8.62
N LEU A 383 -13.29 15.92 -8.42
CA LEU A 383 -11.96 16.37 -8.82
C LEU A 383 -11.85 16.47 -10.36
N ALA A 384 -12.37 15.50 -11.10
CA ALA A 384 -12.39 15.49 -12.56
C ALA A 384 -13.19 16.69 -13.11
N GLN A 385 -14.34 17.02 -12.53
CA GLN A 385 -15.16 18.19 -12.90
C GLN A 385 -14.41 19.50 -12.66
N ARG A 386 -13.73 19.65 -11.52
CA ARG A 386 -12.93 20.83 -11.20
C ARG A 386 -11.77 21.02 -12.21
N LEU A 387 -11.09 19.96 -12.59
CA LEU A 387 -10.02 19.97 -13.59
C LEU A 387 -10.54 20.33 -14.98
N SER A 388 -11.75 19.87 -15.36
CA SER A 388 -12.36 20.18 -16.65
C SER A 388 -12.86 21.64 -16.72
N SER A 389 -13.12 22.29 -15.59
CA SER A 389 -13.55 23.69 -15.49
C SER A 389 -12.39 24.68 -15.23
N ALA A 390 -11.18 24.17 -15.02
CA ALA A 390 -9.99 25.00 -14.89
C ALA A 390 -9.64 25.66 -16.23
N PRO A 391 -9.28 26.97 -16.24
CA PRO A 391 -9.03 27.73 -17.46
C PRO A 391 -7.78 27.27 -18.20
#